data_e8653471ed16787d0d9c84d4fcd1734b
#
_entry.id   e8653471ed16787d0d9c84d4fcd1734b
#
_cell.length_a   1.000
_cell.length_b   1.000
_cell.length_c   1.000
_cell.angle_alpha   90.00
_cell.angle_beta   90.00
_cell.angle_gamma   90.00
#
_symmetry.space_group_name_H-M   'P 1'
#
loop_
_entity.id
_entity.type
_entity.pdbx_description
1 polymer ?
#
loop_
_entity_poly.entity_id
_entity_poly.type
_entity_poly.pdbx_seq_one_letter_code
_entity_poly.pdbx_strand_id
1 'polypeptide(L)'
;IDGARFADDRWPTNVAFDASQADSLDVLTGTWQGESLSRKFPIFRFEHKPSQAERPRAFGVSHSTVKPLGLMRWLITLLTPPGGTVLEPFAGSGTTIEAAVSAGFRVVAVEKDPAYLPLIQSRLGR
;
A
#
# COMPACT_ATOMS: atom_id res chain seq x y z
N ILE A 1 -12.95 22.22 -14.43
CA ILE A 1 -11.67 21.53 -14.15
C ILE A 1 -10.76 22.46 -13.34
N ASP A 2 -10.65 23.73 -13.70
CA ASP A 2 -9.84 24.70 -12.97
C ASP A 2 -10.28 24.90 -11.50
N GLY A 3 -11.56 24.71 -11.21
CA GLY A 3 -12.08 24.79 -9.84
C GLY A 3 -11.61 23.66 -8.90
N ALA A 4 -10.96 22.61 -9.41
CA ALA A 4 -10.40 21.54 -8.59
C ALA A 4 -8.96 21.81 -8.15
N ARG A 5 -8.33 22.88 -8.67
CA ARG A 5 -6.97 23.29 -8.32
C ARG A 5 -6.96 24.27 -7.15
N PHE A 6 -5.94 24.18 -6.33
CA PHE A 6 -5.66 25.25 -5.37
C PHE A 6 -5.13 26.51 -6.09
N ALA A 7 -5.24 27.66 -5.45
CA ALA A 7 -4.79 28.95 -5.99
C ALA A 7 -3.29 28.98 -6.39
N ASP A 8 -2.49 28.07 -5.86
CA ASP A 8 -1.06 27.90 -6.15
C ASP A 8 -0.78 26.82 -7.22
N ASP A 9 -1.78 26.48 -8.01
CA ASP A 9 -1.71 25.50 -9.13
C ASP A 9 -1.44 24.03 -8.69
N ARG A 10 -1.62 23.71 -7.42
CA ARG A 10 -1.49 22.35 -6.90
C ARG A 10 -2.80 21.57 -6.95
N TRP A 11 -2.70 20.25 -7.11
CA TRP A 11 -3.82 19.34 -6.99
C TRP A 11 -4.03 18.92 -5.53
N PRO A 12 -5.26 18.56 -5.11
CA PRO A 12 -5.50 18.01 -3.79
C PRO A 12 -4.63 16.77 -3.54
N THR A 13 -3.85 16.80 -2.45
CA THR A 13 -2.93 15.72 -2.10
C THR A 13 -3.57 14.63 -1.22
N ASN A 14 -4.76 14.90 -0.71
CA ASN A 14 -5.52 14.02 0.20
C ASN A 14 -6.65 13.26 -0.51
N VAL A 15 -6.65 13.23 -1.84
CA VAL A 15 -7.62 12.52 -2.65
C VAL A 15 -6.95 11.33 -3.31
N ALA A 16 -7.54 10.15 -3.18
CA ALA A 16 -7.20 8.96 -3.92
C ALA A 16 -8.47 8.38 -4.56
N PHE A 17 -8.37 7.91 -5.79
CA PHE A 17 -9.47 7.27 -6.51
C PHE A 17 -9.29 5.75 -6.50
N ASP A 18 -10.40 5.00 -6.50
CA ASP A 18 -10.34 3.65 -7.05
C ASP A 18 -10.26 3.67 -8.59
N ALA A 19 -9.93 2.53 -9.19
CA ALA A 19 -9.72 2.48 -10.64
C ALA A 19 -10.98 2.87 -11.43
N SER A 20 -12.18 2.49 -10.96
CA SER A 20 -13.44 2.79 -11.66
C SER A 20 -13.78 4.28 -11.61
N GLN A 21 -13.47 4.94 -10.50
CA GLN A 21 -13.67 6.38 -10.34
C GLN A 21 -12.64 7.18 -11.15
N ALA A 22 -11.41 6.67 -11.27
CA ALA A 22 -10.40 7.26 -12.15
C ALA A 22 -10.83 7.22 -13.62
N ASP A 23 -11.34 6.07 -14.09
CA ASP A 23 -11.88 5.93 -15.45
C ASP A 23 -13.08 6.86 -15.67
N SER A 24 -13.99 6.96 -14.70
CA SER A 24 -15.15 7.86 -14.78
C SER A 24 -14.72 9.33 -14.84
N LEU A 25 -13.71 9.72 -14.06
CA LEU A 25 -13.14 11.06 -14.10
C LEU A 25 -12.59 11.38 -15.50
N ASP A 26 -11.81 10.46 -16.08
CA ASP A 26 -11.21 10.68 -17.42
C ASP A 26 -12.27 10.78 -18.53
N VAL A 27 -13.34 9.99 -18.44
CA VAL A 27 -14.48 10.09 -19.36
C VAL A 27 -15.17 11.46 -19.28
N LEU A 28 -15.36 11.98 -18.06
CA LEU A 28 -16.06 13.25 -17.84
C LEU A 28 -15.20 14.48 -18.20
N THR A 29 -13.89 14.38 -17.96
CA THR A 29 -12.99 15.55 -18.08
C THR A 29 -12.11 15.52 -19.33
N GLY A 30 -11.98 14.37 -19.97
CA GLY A 30 -11.05 14.19 -21.09
C GLY A 30 -9.58 14.33 -20.67
N THR A 31 -8.78 14.89 -21.55
CA THR A 31 -7.35 15.12 -21.30
C THR A 31 -7.07 16.57 -20.90
N TRP A 32 -6.11 16.75 -20.02
CA TRP A 32 -5.57 18.05 -19.68
C TRP A 32 -4.05 18.04 -19.95
N GLN A 33 -3.57 19.00 -20.76
CA GLN A 33 -2.19 19.00 -21.26
C GLN A 33 -1.75 17.69 -21.94
N GLY A 34 -2.70 17.00 -22.60
CA GLY A 34 -2.43 15.74 -23.31
C GLY A 34 -2.41 14.49 -22.43
N GLU A 35 -2.66 14.61 -21.13
CA GLU A 35 -2.73 13.47 -20.19
C GLU A 35 -4.11 13.37 -19.54
N SER A 36 -4.50 12.15 -19.18
CA SER A 36 -5.70 11.90 -18.39
C SER A 36 -5.60 12.57 -17.02
N LEU A 37 -6.68 13.22 -16.57
CA LEU A 37 -6.70 13.95 -15.31
C LEU A 37 -6.48 13.01 -14.11
N SER A 38 -6.96 11.77 -14.19
CA SER A 38 -6.78 10.75 -13.14
C SER A 38 -5.31 10.54 -12.77
N ARG A 39 -4.37 10.73 -13.72
CA ARG A 39 -2.92 10.59 -13.47
C ARG A 39 -2.34 11.60 -12.47
N LYS A 40 -3.09 12.65 -12.16
CA LYS A 40 -2.67 13.64 -11.14
C LYS A 40 -2.97 13.18 -9.72
N PHE A 41 -3.64 12.05 -9.55
CA PHE A 41 -4.07 11.52 -8.26
C PHE A 41 -3.55 10.10 -8.03
N PRO A 42 -3.30 9.70 -6.77
CA PRO A 42 -3.08 8.31 -6.42
C PRO A 42 -4.30 7.45 -6.77
N ILE A 43 -4.10 6.36 -7.49
CA ILE A 43 -5.15 5.41 -7.84
C ILE A 43 -4.95 4.13 -7.05
N PHE A 44 -5.94 3.75 -6.24
CA PHE A 44 -5.98 2.48 -5.55
C PHE A 44 -6.73 1.44 -6.40
N ARG A 45 -6.14 0.26 -6.53
CA ARG A 45 -6.80 -0.90 -7.14
C ARG A 45 -7.28 -1.83 -6.05
N PHE A 46 -8.52 -2.33 -6.19
CA PHE A 46 -9.06 -3.30 -5.25
C PHE A 46 -8.15 -4.53 -5.14
N GLU A 47 -7.79 -4.87 -3.92
CA GLU A 47 -6.99 -6.05 -3.60
C GLU A 47 -7.86 -7.07 -2.87
N HIS A 48 -7.91 -8.28 -3.39
CA HIS A 48 -8.60 -9.38 -2.74
C HIS A 48 -7.93 -9.77 -1.41
N LYS A 49 -8.68 -10.39 -0.52
CA LYS A 49 -8.09 -11.00 0.69
C LYS A 49 -7.02 -12.01 0.26
N PRO A 50 -5.87 -12.07 0.99
CA PRO A 50 -4.82 -13.00 0.67
C PRO A 50 -5.32 -14.44 0.55
N SER A 51 -4.91 -15.11 -0.50
CA SER A 51 -5.17 -16.54 -0.70
C SER A 51 -4.46 -17.37 0.39
N GLN A 52 -4.82 -18.64 0.49
CA GLN A 52 -4.14 -19.56 1.43
C GLN A 52 -2.62 -19.66 1.15
N ALA A 53 -2.21 -19.56 -0.11
CA ALA A 53 -0.81 -19.64 -0.52
C ALA A 53 0.01 -18.38 -0.09
N GLU A 54 -0.64 -17.23 0.00
CA GLU A 54 0.00 -15.97 0.44
C GLU A 54 0.07 -15.83 1.96
N ARG A 55 -0.63 -16.70 2.70
CA ARG A 55 -0.62 -16.66 4.17
C ARG A 55 0.58 -17.44 4.69
N PRO A 56 1.53 -16.80 5.39
CA PRO A 56 2.66 -17.50 5.95
C PRO A 56 2.19 -18.52 6.98
N ARG A 57 2.87 -19.65 7.00
CA ARG A 57 2.68 -20.72 7.99
C ARG A 57 4.04 -21.21 8.44
N ALA A 58 4.26 -21.24 9.72
CA ALA A 58 5.50 -21.75 10.30
C ALA A 58 5.19 -22.50 11.59
N PHE A 59 5.70 -23.71 11.75
CA PHE A 59 5.58 -24.54 12.95
C PHE A 59 4.13 -24.68 13.46
N GLY A 60 3.16 -24.82 12.54
CA GLY A 60 1.73 -24.94 12.87
C GLY A 60 1.05 -23.61 13.24
N VAL A 61 1.79 -22.50 13.28
CA VAL A 61 1.26 -21.16 13.55
C VAL A 61 0.76 -20.51 12.28
N SER A 62 -0.38 -19.82 12.36
CA SER A 62 -0.94 -18.98 11.31
C SER A 62 -1.56 -17.73 11.92
N HIS A 63 -1.54 -16.63 11.18
CA HIS A 63 -2.17 -15.37 11.63
C HIS A 63 -3.57 -15.23 11.00
N SER A 64 -4.57 -14.89 11.80
CA SER A 64 -5.97 -14.81 11.35
C SER A 64 -6.24 -13.67 10.37
N THR A 65 -5.55 -12.55 10.54
CA THR A 65 -5.84 -11.29 9.81
C THR A 65 -4.65 -10.84 8.95
N VAL A 66 -4.21 -11.68 8.03
CA VAL A 66 -3.16 -11.32 7.07
C VAL A 66 -3.69 -10.25 6.11
N LYS A 67 -2.93 -9.19 5.88
CA LYS A 67 -3.28 -8.12 4.94
C LYS A 67 -2.79 -8.47 3.52
N PRO A 68 -3.46 -7.99 2.46
CA PRO A 68 -2.94 -8.11 1.09
C PRO A 68 -1.61 -7.38 0.94
N LEU A 69 -0.62 -8.05 0.35
CA LEU A 69 0.72 -7.48 0.16
C LEU A 69 0.68 -6.25 -0.77
N GLY A 70 -0.12 -6.32 -1.85
CA GLY A 70 -0.29 -5.23 -2.80
C GLY A 70 -0.83 -3.97 -2.14
N LEU A 71 -1.86 -4.10 -1.27
CA LEU A 71 -2.40 -2.99 -0.50
C LEU A 71 -1.34 -2.35 0.40
N MET A 72 -0.60 -3.15 1.15
CA MET A 72 0.43 -2.62 2.06
C MET A 72 1.56 -1.94 1.30
N ARG A 73 2.00 -2.51 0.17
CA ARG A 73 3.00 -1.89 -0.70
C ARG A 73 2.52 -0.55 -1.24
N TRP A 74 1.29 -0.46 -1.73
CA TRP A 74 0.71 0.77 -2.23
C TRP A 74 0.67 1.86 -1.15
N LEU A 75 0.17 1.53 0.06
CA LEU A 75 0.11 2.47 1.18
C LEU A 75 1.50 2.96 1.60
N ILE A 76 2.46 2.06 1.73
CA ILE A 76 3.84 2.41 2.12
C ILE A 76 4.47 3.35 1.09
N THR A 77 4.33 3.04 -0.19
CA THR A 77 4.88 3.86 -1.27
C THR A 77 4.23 5.25 -1.33
N LEU A 78 2.93 5.32 -1.04
CA LEU A 78 2.19 6.59 -1.01
C LEU A 78 2.62 7.49 0.15
N LEU A 79 2.85 6.90 1.33
CA LEU A 79 3.00 7.66 2.59
C LEU A 79 4.45 7.86 3.01
N THR A 80 5.38 7.05 2.50
CA THR A 80 6.79 7.08 2.93
C THR A 80 7.66 7.78 1.89
N PRO A 81 8.36 8.86 2.25
CA PRO A 81 9.26 9.53 1.32
C PRO A 81 10.44 8.62 0.92
N PRO A 82 11.06 8.84 -0.26
CA PRO A 82 12.22 8.07 -0.70
C PRO A 82 13.32 8.01 0.38
N GLY A 83 13.83 6.80 0.65
CA GLY A 83 14.83 6.54 1.70
C GLY A 83 14.29 6.60 3.14
N GLY A 84 12.99 6.77 3.30
CA GLY A 84 12.32 6.82 4.60
C GLY A 84 12.35 5.50 5.35
N THR A 85 11.84 5.54 6.59
CA THR A 85 11.72 4.37 7.47
C THR A 85 10.26 4.16 7.85
N VAL A 86 9.75 2.97 7.64
CA VAL A 86 8.41 2.55 8.06
C VAL A 86 8.47 2.06 9.51
N LEU A 87 7.59 2.56 10.36
CA LEU A 87 7.38 2.03 11.71
C LEU A 87 6.11 1.18 11.72
N GLU A 88 6.25 -0.09 12.08
CA GLU A 88 5.15 -1.05 12.21
C GLU A 88 5.05 -1.59 13.64
N PRO A 89 4.21 -0.99 14.50
CA PRO A 89 4.13 -1.39 15.90
C PRO A 89 3.32 -2.68 16.16
N PHE A 90 2.66 -3.23 15.13
CA PHE A 90 1.80 -4.41 15.23
C PHE A 90 2.08 -5.37 14.07
N ALA A 91 3.31 -5.89 14.00
CA ALA A 91 3.84 -6.61 12.82
C ALA A 91 3.03 -7.85 12.41
N GLY A 92 2.44 -8.57 13.35
CA GLY A 92 1.59 -9.75 13.11
C GLY A 92 2.28 -10.79 12.23
N SER A 93 1.75 -11.01 11.05
CA SER A 93 2.33 -11.95 10.07
C SER A 93 3.49 -11.37 9.23
N GLY A 94 3.89 -10.10 9.46
CA GLY A 94 5.00 -9.46 8.77
C GLY A 94 4.68 -8.90 7.37
N THR A 95 3.41 -8.73 7.00
CA THR A 95 3.05 -8.23 5.66
C THR A 95 3.60 -6.83 5.39
N THR A 96 3.50 -5.92 6.36
CA THR A 96 4.04 -4.56 6.25
C THR A 96 5.56 -4.58 6.10
N ILE A 97 6.23 -5.48 6.81
CA ILE A 97 7.70 -5.64 6.74
C ILE A 97 8.10 -6.09 5.33
N GLU A 98 7.47 -7.16 4.81
CA GLU A 98 7.72 -7.66 3.45
C GLU A 98 7.45 -6.57 2.40
N ALA A 99 6.35 -5.83 2.54
CA ALA A 99 6.00 -4.74 1.64
C ALA A 99 7.05 -3.63 1.65
N ALA A 100 7.50 -3.20 2.83
CA ALA A 100 8.50 -2.15 2.98
C ALA A 100 9.85 -2.57 2.39
N VAL A 101 10.36 -3.75 2.75
CA VAL A 101 11.63 -4.28 2.24
C VAL A 101 11.60 -4.45 0.72
N SER A 102 10.52 -5.03 0.17
CA SER A 102 10.38 -5.23 -1.27
C SER A 102 10.24 -3.92 -2.07
N ALA A 103 9.82 -2.84 -1.42
CA ALA A 103 9.73 -1.50 -2.01
C ALA A 103 10.99 -0.65 -1.75
N GLY A 104 12.04 -1.22 -1.12
CA GLY A 104 13.32 -0.54 -0.89
C GLY A 104 13.34 0.41 0.31
N PHE A 105 12.35 0.32 1.21
CA PHE A 105 12.31 1.12 2.43
C PHE A 105 12.96 0.38 3.61
N ARG A 106 13.47 1.16 4.56
CA ARG A 106 13.85 0.64 5.87
C ARG A 106 12.58 0.40 6.69
N VAL A 107 12.64 -0.58 7.60
CA VAL A 107 11.51 -0.88 8.48
C VAL A 107 11.99 -1.16 9.90
N VAL A 108 11.25 -0.62 10.86
CA VAL A 108 11.35 -0.96 12.28
C VAL A 108 9.99 -1.54 12.67
N ALA A 109 9.98 -2.77 13.17
CA ALA A 109 8.76 -3.48 13.47
C ALA A 109 8.77 -4.07 14.87
N VAL A 110 7.60 -4.06 15.51
CA VAL A 110 7.38 -4.63 16.83
C VAL A 110 6.24 -5.64 16.76
N GLU A 111 6.45 -6.79 17.39
CA GLU A 111 5.41 -7.81 17.57
C GLU A 111 5.40 -8.23 19.05
N LYS A 112 4.20 -8.17 19.64
CA LYS A 112 4.01 -8.50 21.07
C LYS A 112 4.05 -10.00 21.31
N ASP A 113 3.47 -10.78 20.38
CA ASP A 113 3.37 -12.24 20.54
C ASP A 113 4.56 -12.92 19.85
N PRO A 114 5.49 -13.52 20.63
CA PRO A 114 6.66 -14.19 20.07
C PRO A 114 6.29 -15.38 19.16
N ALA A 115 5.09 -15.94 19.28
CA ALA A 115 4.62 -17.02 18.43
C ALA A 115 4.53 -16.60 16.94
N TYR A 116 4.41 -15.30 16.64
CA TYR A 116 4.36 -14.79 15.26
C TYR A 116 5.74 -14.48 14.65
N LEU A 117 6.81 -14.45 15.43
CA LEU A 117 8.16 -14.20 14.90
C LEU A 117 8.57 -15.19 13.79
N PRO A 118 8.30 -16.51 13.89
CA PRO A 118 8.59 -17.45 12.81
C PRO A 118 7.85 -17.14 11.51
N LEU A 119 6.64 -16.55 11.56
CA LEU A 119 5.90 -16.14 10.36
C LEU A 119 6.61 -14.98 9.65
N ILE A 120 7.08 -14.00 10.43
CA ILE A 120 7.85 -12.85 9.92
C ILE A 120 9.13 -13.34 9.25
N GLN A 121 9.89 -14.22 9.92
CA GLN A 121 11.12 -14.81 9.39
C GLN A 121 10.87 -15.59 8.09
N SER A 122 9.82 -16.40 8.05
CA SER A 122 9.43 -17.17 6.86
C SER A 122 9.10 -16.26 5.67
N ARG A 123 8.53 -15.08 5.92
CA ARG A 123 8.22 -14.10 4.88
C ARG A 123 9.46 -13.45 4.31
N LEU A 124 10.41 -13.11 5.17
CA LEU A 124 11.64 -12.41 4.78
C LEU A 124 12.67 -13.34 4.14
N GLY A 125 12.60 -14.63 4.40
CA GLY A 125 13.50 -15.65 3.83
C GLY A 125 13.10 -16.17 2.45
N ARG A 126 12.08 -15.59 1.81
CA ARG A 126 11.60 -15.97 0.47
C ARG A 126 12.28 -15.18 -0.63
#